data_9b0bb58abb2f4a2b94e27eeb59b12c00
#
_entry.id   9b0bb58abb2f4a2b94e27eeb59b12c00
#
_cell.length_a   1.000
_cell.length_b   1.000
_cell.length_c   1.000
_cell.angle_alpha   90.00
_cell.angle_beta   90.00
_cell.angle_gamma   90.00
#
_symmetry.space_group_name_H-M   'P 1'
#
loop_
_entity.id
_entity.type
_entity.pdbx_description
1 polymer ?
#
loop_
_entity_poly.entity_id
_entity_poly.type
_entity_poly.pdbx_seq_one_letter_code
_entity_poly.pdbx_strand_id
1 'polypeptide(L)'
;MFFQSGTCHFPPSLRLAKQGRLRNPKVLERQAKRMLVDPKAKRLAKHFTRQWLGLELLDFLRVDTGAHGRFDPLLMEAMKEEPVAFLAEVLRGNRPVTDFLQSDYAMVNDRLASHYKLPELTGDHLRPVKLKPSDRRGGLLTQAGLLAMNSDGKDSHPLKRG
;
A
#
# COMPACT_ATOMS: atom_id res chain seq x y z
N MET A 1 -14.18 -44.64 8.05
CA MET A 1 -14.01 -43.83 6.84
C MET A 1 -15.20 -42.86 6.80
N PHE A 2 -15.08 -41.70 7.47
CA PHE A 2 -16.15 -40.72 7.58
C PHE A 2 -15.89 -39.59 6.57
N PHE A 3 -16.67 -39.56 5.50
CA PHE A 3 -16.77 -38.39 4.62
C PHE A 3 -17.51 -37.30 5.40
N GLN A 4 -16.78 -36.33 5.93
CA GLN A 4 -17.37 -35.09 6.35
C GLN A 4 -17.83 -34.36 5.08
N SER A 5 -19.14 -34.25 4.91
CA SER A 5 -19.79 -33.40 3.92
C SER A 5 -19.41 -31.95 4.16
N GLY A 6 -18.35 -31.50 3.49
CA GLY A 6 -17.95 -30.13 3.43
C GLY A 6 -19.08 -29.35 2.79
N THR A 7 -19.91 -28.70 3.60
CA THR A 7 -20.83 -27.64 3.14
C THR A 7 -20.02 -26.59 2.43
N CYS A 8 -20.12 -26.56 1.09
CA CYS A 8 -19.58 -25.48 0.28
C CYS A 8 -20.19 -24.16 0.78
N HIS A 9 -19.48 -23.49 1.65
CA HIS A 9 -19.88 -22.20 2.19
C HIS A 9 -19.68 -21.16 1.10
N PHE A 10 -20.64 -21.05 0.20
CA PHE A 10 -20.64 -20.00 -0.82
C PHE A 10 -20.55 -18.64 -0.15
N PRO A 11 -19.61 -17.77 -0.58
CA PRO A 11 -19.50 -16.43 0.00
C PRO A 11 -20.89 -15.75 0.00
N PRO A 12 -21.24 -15.02 1.05
CA PRO A 12 -22.54 -14.33 1.17
C PRO A 12 -22.91 -13.50 -0.07
N SER A 13 -21.92 -12.89 -0.72
CA SER A 13 -22.07 -12.14 -1.96
C SER A 13 -22.56 -12.96 -3.12
N LEU A 14 -22.11 -14.24 -3.26
CA LEU A 14 -22.57 -15.13 -4.33
C LEU A 14 -24.05 -15.53 -4.17
N ARG A 15 -24.50 -15.75 -2.92
CA ARG A 15 -25.91 -16.01 -2.62
C ARG A 15 -26.77 -14.81 -3.00
N LEU A 16 -26.35 -13.59 -2.63
CA LEU A 16 -27.05 -12.34 -2.97
C LEU A 16 -27.06 -12.09 -4.49
N ALA A 17 -25.99 -12.47 -5.20
CA ALA A 17 -25.93 -12.39 -6.65
C ALA A 17 -26.95 -13.30 -7.31
N LYS A 18 -27.04 -14.57 -6.89
CA LYS A 18 -28.04 -15.55 -7.37
C LYS A 18 -29.48 -15.07 -7.14
N GLN A 19 -29.72 -14.32 -6.08
CA GLN A 19 -31.02 -13.71 -5.75
C GLN A 19 -31.30 -12.39 -6.48
N GLY A 20 -30.37 -11.91 -7.32
CA GLY A 20 -30.46 -10.61 -8.00
C GLY A 20 -30.35 -9.40 -7.06
N ARG A 21 -30.10 -9.60 -5.77
CA ARG A 21 -30.14 -8.55 -4.73
C ARG A 21 -28.96 -7.58 -4.78
N LEU A 22 -27.86 -7.93 -5.46
CA LEU A 22 -26.72 -7.02 -5.64
C LEU A 22 -27.02 -5.84 -6.56
N ARG A 23 -28.15 -5.86 -7.30
CA ARG A 23 -28.63 -4.71 -8.09
C ARG A 23 -29.09 -3.55 -7.19
N ASN A 24 -29.42 -3.83 -5.93
CA ASN A 24 -29.78 -2.78 -4.96
C ASN A 24 -28.49 -2.11 -4.44
N PRO A 25 -28.33 -0.77 -4.65
CA PRO A 25 -27.11 -0.06 -4.24
C PRO A 25 -26.77 -0.19 -2.76
N LYS A 26 -27.79 -0.16 -1.88
CA LYS A 26 -27.58 -0.30 -0.43
C LYS A 26 -27.07 -1.70 -0.05
N VAL A 27 -27.51 -2.75 -0.77
CA VAL A 27 -27.03 -4.13 -0.55
C VAL A 27 -25.62 -4.26 -1.05
N LEU A 28 -25.31 -3.71 -2.23
CA LEU A 28 -23.97 -3.71 -2.82
C LEU A 28 -22.97 -2.98 -1.91
N GLU A 29 -23.30 -1.78 -1.44
CA GLU A 29 -22.47 -1.00 -0.53
C GLU A 29 -22.16 -1.78 0.77
N ARG A 30 -23.17 -2.42 1.37
CA ARG A 30 -22.99 -3.23 2.57
C ARG A 30 -22.03 -4.40 2.32
N GLN A 31 -22.14 -5.06 1.16
CA GLN A 31 -21.24 -6.15 0.83
C GLN A 31 -19.82 -5.63 0.57
N ALA A 32 -19.64 -4.52 -0.12
CA ALA A 32 -18.34 -3.89 -0.33
C ALA A 32 -17.66 -3.54 1.02
N LYS A 33 -18.38 -2.86 1.91
CA LYS A 33 -17.87 -2.54 3.26
C LYS A 33 -17.46 -3.80 4.03
N ARG A 34 -18.29 -4.85 3.99
CA ARG A 34 -17.96 -6.13 4.63
C ARG A 34 -16.68 -6.75 4.07
N MET A 35 -16.50 -6.70 2.73
CA MET A 35 -15.31 -7.26 2.08
C MET A 35 -14.04 -6.46 2.40
N LEU A 36 -14.14 -5.15 2.54
CA LEU A 36 -13.00 -4.29 2.89
C LEU A 36 -12.50 -4.53 4.33
N VAL A 37 -13.39 -4.94 5.23
CA VAL A 37 -13.02 -5.29 6.63
C VAL A 37 -12.46 -6.70 6.75
N ASP A 38 -12.66 -7.57 5.74
CA ASP A 38 -12.16 -8.94 5.74
C ASP A 38 -10.61 -8.94 5.73
N PRO A 39 -9.93 -9.76 6.55
CA PRO A 39 -8.46 -9.89 6.51
C PRO A 39 -7.90 -10.18 5.11
N LYS A 40 -8.67 -10.84 4.25
CA LYS A 40 -8.29 -11.11 2.86
C LYS A 40 -8.23 -9.85 1.99
N ALA A 41 -8.83 -8.74 2.41
CA ALA A 41 -8.75 -7.45 1.71
C ALA A 41 -7.30 -6.94 1.60
N LYS A 42 -6.40 -7.35 2.50
CA LYS A 42 -4.96 -7.08 2.39
C LYS A 42 -4.37 -7.58 1.07
N ARG A 43 -4.86 -8.72 0.55
CA ARG A 43 -4.43 -9.24 -0.76
C ARG A 43 -4.89 -8.33 -1.90
N LEU A 44 -6.11 -7.80 -1.83
CA LEU A 44 -6.59 -6.81 -2.79
C LEU A 44 -5.69 -5.58 -2.80
N ALA A 45 -5.43 -5.00 -1.63
CA ALA A 45 -4.54 -3.84 -1.50
C ALA A 45 -3.16 -4.15 -2.12
N LYS A 46 -2.57 -5.29 -1.79
CA LYS A 46 -1.24 -5.69 -2.29
C LYS A 46 -1.23 -5.84 -3.81
N HIS A 47 -2.12 -6.66 -4.38
CA HIS A 47 -2.12 -6.94 -5.82
C HIS A 47 -2.50 -5.70 -6.63
N PHE A 48 -3.55 -4.97 -6.21
CA PHE A 48 -3.97 -3.77 -6.88
C PHE A 48 -2.87 -2.71 -6.90
N THR A 49 -2.27 -2.39 -5.73
CA THR A 49 -1.24 -1.37 -5.64
C THR A 49 -0.01 -1.71 -6.47
N ARG A 50 0.44 -2.97 -6.40
CA ARG A 50 1.61 -3.42 -7.17
C ARG A 50 1.38 -3.28 -8.67
N GLN A 51 0.22 -3.69 -9.18
CA GLN A 51 -0.13 -3.56 -10.59
C GLN A 51 -0.38 -2.11 -11.01
N TRP A 52 -1.15 -1.37 -10.21
CA TRP A 52 -1.52 0.00 -10.51
C TRP A 52 -0.31 0.92 -10.59
N LEU A 53 0.62 0.77 -9.65
CA LEU A 53 1.82 1.62 -9.57
C LEU A 53 3.05 1.03 -10.27
N GLY A 54 2.96 -0.20 -10.78
CA GLY A 54 4.09 -0.87 -11.45
C GLY A 54 5.25 -1.18 -10.52
N LEU A 55 4.98 -1.51 -9.24
CA LEU A 55 6.01 -1.70 -8.21
C LEU A 55 6.99 -2.84 -8.52
N GLU A 56 6.68 -3.72 -9.46
CA GLU A 56 7.60 -4.74 -9.96
C GLU A 56 8.87 -4.13 -10.58
N LEU A 57 8.82 -2.89 -11.06
CA LEU A 57 10.01 -2.18 -11.58
C LEU A 57 11.09 -2.02 -10.51
N LEU A 58 10.71 -1.95 -9.23
CA LEU A 58 11.66 -1.89 -8.11
C LEU A 58 12.50 -3.17 -7.97
N ASP A 59 12.04 -4.30 -8.48
CA ASP A 59 12.79 -5.57 -8.44
C ASP A 59 14.01 -5.55 -9.38
N PHE A 60 13.97 -4.69 -10.40
CA PHE A 60 15.03 -4.51 -11.37
C PHE A 60 15.94 -3.31 -11.05
N LEU A 61 15.56 -2.48 -10.09
CA LEU A 61 16.33 -1.31 -9.70
C LEU A 61 17.64 -1.74 -9.00
N ARG A 62 18.76 -1.35 -9.57
CA ARG A 62 20.09 -1.53 -8.96
C ARG A 62 20.52 -0.19 -8.39
N VAL A 63 20.56 -0.09 -7.07
CA VAL A 63 21.03 1.10 -6.38
C VAL A 63 22.54 1.02 -6.21
N ASP A 64 23.23 2.10 -6.58
CA ASP A 64 24.66 2.25 -6.32
C ASP A 64 24.88 2.48 -4.80
N THR A 65 25.23 1.41 -4.10
CA THR A 65 25.49 1.47 -2.65
C THR A 65 26.74 2.29 -2.30
N GLY A 66 27.65 2.50 -3.26
CA GLY A 66 28.79 3.40 -3.09
C GLY A 66 28.36 4.87 -2.98
N ALA A 67 27.36 5.25 -3.78
CA ALA A 67 26.78 6.61 -3.73
C ALA A 67 25.74 6.75 -2.61
N HIS A 68 25.05 5.68 -2.23
CA HIS A 68 23.93 5.66 -1.28
C HIS A 68 24.17 4.67 -0.13
N GLY A 69 25.25 4.84 0.63
CA GLY A 69 25.76 3.91 1.64
C GLY A 69 24.81 3.52 2.79
N ARG A 70 23.61 4.10 2.87
CA ARG A 70 22.54 3.71 3.81
C ARG A 70 21.44 2.85 3.16
N PHE A 71 21.62 2.50 1.90
CA PHE A 71 20.64 1.70 1.18
C PHE A 71 20.89 0.23 1.43
N ASP A 72 19.92 -0.48 1.99
CA ASP A 72 19.97 -1.91 2.24
C ASP A 72 18.74 -2.65 1.66
N PRO A 73 18.81 -3.98 1.47
CA PRO A 73 17.70 -4.75 0.92
C PRO A 73 16.40 -4.64 1.75
N LEU A 74 16.49 -4.48 3.07
CA LEU A 74 15.32 -4.37 3.93
C LEU A 74 14.65 -3.00 3.78
N LEU A 75 15.43 -1.95 3.52
CA LEU A 75 14.88 -0.64 3.17
C LEU A 75 14.13 -0.72 1.83
N MET A 76 14.68 -1.44 0.83
CA MET A 76 13.99 -1.66 -0.45
C MET A 76 12.65 -2.37 -0.26
N GLU A 77 12.61 -3.42 0.55
CA GLU A 77 11.35 -4.11 0.85
C GLU A 77 10.35 -3.18 1.57
N ALA A 78 10.80 -2.35 2.51
CA ALA A 78 9.95 -1.36 3.15
C ALA A 78 9.40 -0.33 2.14
N MET A 79 10.23 0.12 1.18
CA MET A 79 9.81 1.02 0.10
C MET A 79 8.75 0.40 -0.84
N LYS A 80 8.80 -0.92 -1.07
CA LYS A 80 7.79 -1.64 -1.87
C LYS A 80 6.47 -1.82 -1.11
N GLU A 81 6.54 -2.06 0.18
CA GLU A 81 5.37 -2.31 1.01
C GLU A 81 4.70 -1.00 1.50
N GLU A 82 5.40 0.15 1.48
CA GLU A 82 4.85 1.46 1.89
C GLU A 82 3.58 1.84 1.12
N PRO A 83 3.55 1.86 -0.24
CA PRO A 83 2.34 2.21 -0.98
C PRO A 83 1.21 1.19 -0.79
N VAL A 84 1.54 -0.08 -0.56
CA VAL A 84 0.55 -1.13 -0.25
C VAL A 84 -0.10 -0.86 1.11
N ALA A 85 0.71 -0.55 2.11
CA ALA A 85 0.23 -0.21 3.45
C ALA A 85 -0.60 1.08 3.43
N PHE A 86 -0.17 2.06 2.62
CA PHE A 86 -0.88 3.32 2.44
C PHE A 86 -2.29 3.11 1.87
N LEU A 87 -2.41 2.35 0.76
CA LEU A 87 -3.73 2.01 0.21
C LEU A 87 -4.59 1.23 1.21
N ALA A 88 -4.01 0.26 1.90
CA ALA A 88 -4.72 -0.51 2.91
C ALA A 88 -5.27 0.39 4.04
N GLU A 89 -4.51 1.41 4.45
CA GLU A 89 -4.94 2.39 5.44
C GLU A 89 -6.07 3.28 4.91
N VAL A 90 -5.97 3.75 3.66
CA VAL A 90 -7.04 4.54 3.01
C VAL A 90 -8.34 3.74 2.95
N LEU A 91 -8.27 2.47 2.52
CA LEU A 91 -9.46 1.60 2.41
C LEU A 91 -10.06 1.29 3.78
N ARG A 92 -9.23 0.93 4.77
CA ARG A 92 -9.68 0.55 6.11
C ARG A 92 -10.23 1.75 6.89
N GLY A 93 -9.55 2.88 6.79
CA GLY A 93 -9.91 4.12 7.48
C GLY A 93 -11.00 4.93 6.77
N ASN A 94 -11.49 4.46 5.60
CA ASN A 94 -12.40 5.22 4.73
C ASN A 94 -11.92 6.66 4.53
N ARG A 95 -10.62 6.80 4.25
CA ARG A 95 -9.99 8.11 4.10
C ARG A 95 -10.30 8.73 2.73
N PRO A 96 -10.22 10.03 2.59
CA PRO A 96 -10.51 10.69 1.33
C PRO A 96 -9.48 10.30 0.25
N VAL A 97 -9.92 10.20 -1.00
CA VAL A 97 -9.07 9.89 -2.17
C VAL A 97 -7.98 10.95 -2.36
N THR A 98 -8.21 12.16 -1.91
CA THR A 98 -7.22 13.27 -1.93
C THR A 98 -5.96 12.95 -1.14
N ASP A 99 -6.01 12.01 -0.17
CA ASP A 99 -4.83 11.55 0.57
C ASP A 99 -3.77 10.94 -0.36
N PHE A 100 -4.17 10.40 -1.54
CA PHE A 100 -3.19 9.93 -2.53
C PHE A 100 -2.31 11.04 -3.09
N LEU A 101 -2.82 12.26 -3.16
CA LEU A 101 -2.06 13.42 -3.63
C LEU A 101 -1.36 14.12 -2.46
N GLN A 102 -2.08 14.30 -1.35
CA GLN A 102 -1.57 14.97 -0.17
C GLN A 102 -2.20 14.40 1.08
N SER A 103 -1.39 13.84 1.97
CA SER A 103 -1.79 13.33 3.28
C SER A 103 -0.99 13.98 4.39
N ASP A 104 -1.55 14.02 5.60
CA ASP A 104 -0.87 14.47 6.82
C ASP A 104 -0.17 13.31 7.55
N TYR A 105 -0.02 12.16 6.89
CA TYR A 105 0.64 10.97 7.42
C TYR A 105 1.44 10.24 6.34
N ALA A 106 2.43 9.45 6.78
CA ALA A 106 3.14 8.45 5.98
C ALA A 106 3.07 7.08 6.66
N MET A 107 3.13 6.02 5.87
CA MET A 107 3.20 4.64 6.38
C MET A 107 4.67 4.25 6.51
N VAL A 108 5.21 4.26 7.71
CA VAL A 108 6.65 4.03 7.92
C VAL A 108 6.92 2.99 9.02
N ASN A 109 8.04 2.29 8.87
CA ASN A 109 8.71 1.53 9.90
C ASN A 109 9.99 2.26 10.36
N ASP A 110 10.84 1.64 11.16
CA ASP A 110 12.10 2.22 11.64
C ASP A 110 13.02 2.66 10.50
N ARG A 111 13.16 1.85 9.45
CA ARG A 111 14.03 2.11 8.29
C ARG A 111 13.55 3.27 7.45
N LEU A 112 12.28 3.30 7.11
CA LEU A 112 11.68 4.41 6.36
C LEU A 112 11.67 5.68 7.17
N ALA A 113 11.41 5.61 8.48
CA ALA A 113 11.48 6.79 9.36
C ALA A 113 12.89 7.38 9.36
N SER A 114 13.93 6.54 9.50
CA SER A 114 15.33 6.97 9.39
C SER A 114 15.65 7.54 8.02
N HIS A 115 15.20 6.88 6.94
CA HIS A 115 15.41 7.33 5.56
C HIS A 115 14.74 8.71 5.31
N TYR A 116 13.55 8.91 5.86
CA TYR A 116 12.79 10.15 5.74
C TYR A 116 13.20 11.23 6.74
N LYS A 117 14.11 10.94 7.65
CA LYS A 117 14.53 11.82 8.75
C LYS A 117 13.35 12.23 9.64
N LEU A 118 12.41 11.32 9.79
CA LEU A 118 11.30 11.43 10.74
C LEU A 118 11.76 11.04 12.15
N PRO A 119 10.97 11.35 13.20
CA PRO A 119 11.26 10.90 14.56
C PRO A 119 11.53 9.41 14.61
N GLU A 120 12.46 9.02 15.48
CA GLU A 120 12.87 7.63 15.64
C GLU A 120 11.70 6.72 15.98
N LEU A 121 11.60 5.61 15.27
CA LEU A 121 10.61 4.58 15.48
C LEU A 121 11.32 3.26 15.75
N THR A 122 10.67 2.38 16.49
CA THR A 122 11.16 1.03 16.75
C THR A 122 10.27 0.00 16.09
N GLY A 123 10.89 -0.95 15.36
CA GLY A 123 10.24 -2.11 14.75
C GLY A 123 10.00 -1.98 13.26
N ASP A 124 9.82 -3.13 12.64
CA ASP A 124 9.74 -3.34 11.19
C ASP A 124 8.33 -3.17 10.59
N HIS A 125 7.31 -3.07 11.46
CA HIS A 125 5.92 -2.93 10.99
C HIS A 125 5.61 -1.52 10.51
N LEU A 126 5.06 -1.43 9.30
CA LEU A 126 4.56 -0.17 8.73
C LEU A 126 3.32 0.29 9.50
N ARG A 127 3.37 1.54 9.97
CA ARG A 127 2.28 2.20 10.71
C ARG A 127 2.14 3.65 10.29
N PRO A 128 0.94 4.24 10.42
CA PRO A 128 0.75 5.65 10.10
C PRO A 128 1.48 6.53 11.12
N VAL A 129 2.27 7.44 10.62
CA VAL A 129 2.97 8.47 11.41
C VAL A 129 2.58 9.83 10.89
N LYS A 130 2.15 10.71 11.79
CA LYS A 130 1.73 12.06 11.45
C LYS A 130 2.91 12.88 10.96
N LEU A 131 2.72 13.55 9.85
CA LEU A 131 3.70 14.44 9.23
C LEU A 131 3.50 15.89 9.67
N LYS A 132 4.61 16.61 9.71
CA LYS A 132 4.61 18.07 9.89
C LYS A 132 4.72 18.74 8.52
N PRO A 133 4.24 19.96 8.34
CA PRO A 133 4.42 20.70 7.08
C PRO A 133 5.91 20.89 6.69
N SER A 134 6.80 20.91 7.69
CA SER A 134 8.25 20.96 7.49
C SER A 134 8.84 19.72 6.82
N ASP A 135 8.17 18.57 6.91
CA ASP A 135 8.67 17.30 6.38
C ASP A 135 8.58 17.25 4.86
N ARG A 136 7.79 18.15 4.25
CA ARG A 136 7.61 18.29 2.78
C ARG A 136 7.27 16.97 2.11
N ARG A 137 6.42 16.20 2.76
CA ARG A 137 5.95 14.86 2.37
C ARG A 137 4.46 14.76 2.53
N GLY A 138 3.91 13.75 1.88
CA GLY A 138 2.51 13.36 1.98
C GLY A 138 1.99 12.84 0.64
N GLY A 139 1.17 11.80 0.69
CA GLY A 139 0.64 11.14 -0.50
C GLY A 139 1.65 10.24 -1.23
N LEU A 140 1.18 9.58 -2.29
CA LEU A 140 1.93 8.56 -3.02
C LEU A 140 3.18 9.11 -3.71
N LEU A 141 3.09 10.29 -4.33
CA LEU A 141 4.16 10.85 -5.15
C LEU A 141 5.43 11.21 -4.36
N THR A 142 5.35 11.25 -3.04
CA THR A 142 6.49 11.52 -2.17
C THR A 142 7.09 10.26 -1.55
N GLN A 143 6.52 9.09 -1.82
CA GLN A 143 7.02 7.82 -1.29
C GLN A 143 8.32 7.40 -1.98
N ALA A 144 9.25 6.89 -1.20
CA ALA A 144 10.60 6.58 -1.67
C ALA A 144 10.61 5.54 -2.79
N GLY A 145 9.76 4.52 -2.71
CA GLY A 145 9.64 3.51 -3.76
C GLY A 145 9.22 4.10 -5.11
N LEU A 146 8.20 4.98 -5.13
CA LEU A 146 7.76 5.63 -6.35
C LEU A 146 8.81 6.58 -6.92
N LEU A 147 9.52 7.29 -6.05
CA LEU A 147 10.60 8.16 -6.48
C LEU A 147 11.78 7.36 -7.03
N ALA A 148 12.10 6.21 -6.42
CA ALA A 148 13.18 5.34 -6.84
C ALA A 148 12.92 4.68 -8.20
N MET A 149 11.67 4.27 -8.51
CA MET A 149 11.31 3.71 -9.83
C MET A 149 11.60 4.68 -10.98
N ASN A 150 11.59 5.98 -10.70
CA ASN A 150 11.85 7.04 -11.67
C ASN A 150 13.31 7.53 -11.62
N SER A 151 14.23 6.69 -11.18
CA SER A 151 15.66 6.93 -11.18
C SER A 151 16.41 5.77 -11.87
N ASP A 152 17.69 5.95 -12.16
CA ASP A 152 18.56 4.89 -12.64
C ASP A 152 19.41 4.24 -11.53
N GLY A 153 19.12 4.57 -10.28
CA GLY A 153 19.84 4.12 -9.10
C GLY A 153 21.02 5.01 -8.70
N LYS A 154 21.35 6.01 -9.51
CA LYS A 154 22.34 7.08 -9.23
C LYS A 154 21.65 8.41 -9.19
N ASP A 155 21.00 8.78 -10.27
CA ASP A 155 20.39 10.08 -10.48
C ASP A 155 18.87 9.99 -10.63
N SER A 156 18.23 11.06 -10.28
CA SER A 156 16.81 11.24 -10.46
C SER A 156 16.52 11.74 -11.88
N HIS A 157 15.54 11.11 -12.56
CA HIS A 157 15.10 11.56 -13.89
C HIS A 157 13.80 12.36 -13.79
N PRO A 158 13.86 13.72 -13.78
CA PRO A 158 12.66 14.56 -13.66
C PRO A 158 11.63 14.29 -14.76
N LEU A 159 12.07 14.01 -15.99
CA LEU A 159 11.19 13.73 -17.14
C LEU A 159 10.38 12.43 -17.00
N LYS A 160 10.87 11.46 -16.21
CA LYS A 160 10.13 10.21 -15.92
C LYS A 160 9.06 10.39 -14.83
N ARG A 161 9.08 11.54 -14.12
CA ARG A 161 8.15 11.85 -13.03
C ARG A 161 6.93 12.65 -13.46
N GLY A 162 7.01 13.30 -14.59
CA GLY A 162 5.97 14.15 -15.16
C GLY A 162 5.31 13.54 -16.32
#